data_c68f02519563c1428c455982b1c609aa
#
_entry.id   c68f02519563c1428c455982b1c609aa
#
_cell.length_a   1.000
_cell.length_b   1.000
_cell.length_c   1.000
_cell.angle_alpha   90.00
_cell.angle_beta   90.00
_cell.angle_gamma   90.00
#
_symmetry.space_group_name_H-M   'P 1'
#
loop_
_entity.id
_entity.type
_entity.pdbx_description
1 polymer ?
#
loop_
_entity_poly.entity_id
_entity_poly.type
_entity_poly.pdbx_seq_one_letter_code
_entity_poly.pdbx_strand_id
1 'polypeptide(L)'
;IEHCSLYVYPKPFSHPDFKRSLKQLNGEVLAKRHLLEDPFEYRGIRDYQPQDDLKSINWKATARTGDLKVNQKNYTSQKSVRIFVNLEDTGILKKEDCVEACLQIATALLLLFLEQGMQVALYCNGIDTISGDPCILEAGGGVRQRNVCLQTLARIDTAKPVQSFSKLFAARMSDASNALYTCFVSPNAYEDFTA
;
A
#
# COMPACT_ATOMS: atom_id res chain seq x y z
N ILE A 1 -2.72 -37.92 -6.12
CA ILE A 1 -3.74 -37.11 -5.41
C ILE A 1 -3.45 -35.66 -5.81
N GLU A 2 -4.32 -35.05 -6.62
CA GLU A 2 -4.22 -33.62 -6.95
C GLU A 2 -4.62 -32.82 -5.72
N HIS A 3 -3.73 -32.00 -5.20
CA HIS A 3 -4.01 -31.08 -4.11
C HIS A 3 -4.63 -29.81 -4.70
N CYS A 4 -5.87 -29.52 -4.32
CA CYS A 4 -6.53 -28.26 -4.64
C CYS A 4 -6.42 -27.34 -3.43
N SER A 5 -5.90 -26.13 -3.64
CA SER A 5 -5.80 -25.10 -2.58
C SER A 5 -6.95 -24.11 -2.72
N LEU A 6 -7.74 -23.96 -1.67
CA LEU A 6 -8.81 -22.96 -1.57
C LEU A 6 -8.35 -21.82 -0.65
N TYR A 7 -8.39 -20.59 -1.16
CA TYR A 7 -8.10 -19.38 -0.38
C TYR A 7 -9.39 -18.67 -0.02
N VAL A 8 -9.61 -18.46 1.27
CA VAL A 8 -10.72 -17.63 1.78
C VAL A 8 -10.16 -16.28 2.18
N TYR A 9 -10.49 -15.24 1.41
CA TYR A 9 -9.99 -13.89 1.68
C TYR A 9 -10.75 -13.23 2.83
N PRO A 10 -10.05 -12.43 3.67
CA PRO A 10 -10.72 -11.62 4.67
C PRO A 10 -11.73 -10.68 4.01
N LYS A 11 -12.95 -10.64 4.55
CA LYS A 11 -13.98 -9.72 4.06
C LYS A 11 -13.60 -8.29 4.47
N PRO A 12 -13.65 -7.30 3.57
CA PRO A 12 -13.38 -5.91 3.94
C PRO A 12 -14.30 -5.45 5.08
N PHE A 13 -13.72 -4.79 6.09
CA PHE A 13 -14.48 -4.29 7.23
C PHE A 13 -15.55 -3.29 6.77
N SER A 14 -16.77 -3.43 7.27
CA SER A 14 -17.93 -2.68 6.79
C SER A 14 -18.81 -2.21 7.96
N HIS A 15 -18.38 -1.15 8.63
CA HIS A 15 -19.17 -0.42 9.61
C HIS A 15 -19.48 1.00 9.09
N PRO A 16 -20.64 1.60 9.37
CA PRO A 16 -21.02 2.93 8.86
C PRO A 16 -19.99 4.02 9.19
N ASP A 17 -19.51 4.07 10.43
CA ASP A 17 -18.52 5.06 10.87
C ASP A 17 -17.16 4.84 10.22
N PHE A 18 -16.74 3.58 10.09
CA PHE A 18 -15.52 3.24 9.36
C PHE A 18 -15.60 3.64 7.89
N LYS A 19 -16.74 3.39 7.23
CA LYS A 19 -16.96 3.83 5.85
C LYS A 19 -16.89 5.36 5.71
N ARG A 20 -17.39 6.11 6.70
CA ARG A 20 -17.30 7.58 6.73
C ARG A 20 -15.84 8.02 6.84
N SER A 21 -15.09 7.46 7.77
CA SER A 21 -13.65 7.74 7.95
C SER A 21 -12.84 7.36 6.72
N LEU A 22 -13.14 6.21 6.10
CA LEU A 22 -12.52 5.77 4.84
C LEU A 22 -12.79 6.75 3.68
N LYS A 23 -14.00 7.30 3.61
CA LYS A 23 -14.38 8.28 2.60
C LYS A 23 -13.65 9.62 2.79
N GLN A 24 -13.48 10.05 4.03
CA GLN A 24 -12.69 11.21 4.38
C GLN A 24 -11.22 11.00 4.04
N LEU A 25 -10.63 9.89 4.46
CA LEU A 25 -9.25 9.50 4.13
C LEU A 25 -9.04 9.48 2.61
N ASN A 26 -9.97 8.93 1.86
CA ASN A 26 -9.90 8.92 0.41
C ASN A 26 -9.85 10.33 -0.18
N GLY A 27 -10.67 11.26 0.32
CA GLY A 27 -10.63 12.66 -0.08
C GLY A 27 -9.28 13.33 0.21
N GLU A 28 -8.71 13.10 1.40
CA GLU A 28 -7.41 13.62 1.80
C GLU A 28 -6.27 13.05 0.94
N VAL A 29 -6.31 11.74 0.65
CA VAL A 29 -5.34 11.06 -0.22
C VAL A 29 -5.36 11.65 -1.62
N LEU A 30 -6.55 11.82 -2.19
CA LEU A 30 -6.70 12.41 -3.53
C LEU A 30 -6.23 13.86 -3.55
N ALA A 31 -6.61 14.67 -2.56
CA ALA A 31 -6.16 16.06 -2.44
C ALA A 31 -4.63 16.15 -2.34
N LYS A 32 -4.03 15.35 -1.47
CA LYS A 32 -2.56 15.33 -1.30
C LYS A 32 -1.85 14.81 -2.55
N ARG A 33 -2.44 13.85 -3.25
CA ARG A 33 -1.92 13.38 -4.54
C ARG A 33 -1.90 14.50 -5.58
N HIS A 34 -3.00 15.24 -5.73
CA HIS A 34 -3.08 16.38 -6.65
C HIS A 34 -2.14 17.52 -6.28
N LEU A 35 -1.95 17.83 -4.99
CA LEU A 35 -0.99 18.84 -4.53
C LEU A 35 0.46 18.45 -4.81
N LEU A 36 0.76 17.16 -4.85
CA LEU A 36 2.11 16.65 -5.09
C LEU A 36 2.34 16.26 -6.57
N GLU A 37 1.31 16.18 -7.39
CA GLU A 37 1.42 16.14 -8.84
C GLU A 37 1.62 17.58 -9.32
N ASP A 38 2.88 18.06 -9.27
CA ASP A 38 3.22 19.32 -9.91
C ASP A 38 3.15 19.11 -11.43
N PRO A 39 2.14 19.69 -12.12
CA PRO A 39 2.04 19.59 -13.57
C PRO A 39 3.22 20.29 -14.28
N PHE A 40 4.02 21.05 -13.53
CA PHE A 40 5.19 21.80 -14.04
C PHE A 40 6.52 21.13 -13.69
N GLU A 41 6.54 19.99 -13.00
CA GLU A 41 7.77 19.25 -12.71
C GLU A 41 8.30 18.56 -13.98
N TYR A 42 8.76 19.40 -14.92
CA TYR A 42 9.48 18.95 -16.10
C TYR A 42 10.91 18.57 -15.69
N ARG A 43 11.28 17.32 -15.83
CA ARG A 43 12.66 16.87 -15.66
C ARG A 43 13.57 17.43 -16.76
N GLY A 44 12.96 17.76 -17.90
CA GLY A 44 13.68 18.24 -19.06
C GLY A 44 12.95 17.96 -20.38
N ILE A 45 13.61 18.27 -21.44
CA ILE A 45 13.18 18.03 -22.81
C ILE A 45 14.19 17.05 -23.43
N ARG A 46 13.71 15.95 -24.01
CA ARG A 46 14.53 14.98 -24.75
C ARG A 46 14.03 14.80 -26.18
N ASP A 47 14.82 14.14 -26.99
CA ASP A 47 14.42 13.77 -28.32
C ASP A 47 13.26 12.74 -28.29
N TYR A 48 12.37 12.87 -29.24
CA TYR A 48 11.25 11.95 -29.45
C TYR A 48 11.75 10.56 -29.82
N GLN A 49 11.12 9.56 -29.28
CA GLN A 49 11.32 8.15 -29.65
C GLN A 49 10.00 7.58 -30.19
N PRO A 50 10.05 6.58 -31.11
CA PRO A 50 8.84 6.05 -31.77
C PRO A 50 7.78 5.48 -30.80
N GLN A 51 8.17 5.13 -29.57
CA GLN A 51 7.28 4.65 -28.53
C GLN A 51 6.61 5.73 -27.68
N ASP A 52 6.96 7.01 -27.93
CA ASP A 52 6.39 8.11 -27.15
C ASP A 52 5.00 8.49 -27.64
N ASP A 53 4.13 8.87 -26.70
CA ASP A 53 2.80 9.38 -27.02
C ASP A 53 2.93 10.77 -27.69
N LEU A 54 2.26 10.95 -28.82
CA LEU A 54 2.22 12.22 -29.55
C LEU A 54 1.72 13.40 -28.70
N LYS A 55 0.91 13.14 -27.68
CA LYS A 55 0.44 14.14 -26.72
C LYS A 55 1.54 14.70 -25.84
N SER A 56 2.65 13.99 -25.70
CA SER A 56 3.80 14.43 -24.89
C SER A 56 4.76 15.35 -25.66
N ILE A 57 4.54 15.58 -26.94
CA ILE A 57 5.40 16.44 -27.77
C ILE A 57 5.37 17.89 -27.29
N ASN A 58 6.57 18.44 -27.07
CA ASN A 58 6.75 19.85 -26.77
C ASN A 58 6.89 20.64 -28.07
N TRP A 59 5.78 21.10 -28.64
CA TRP A 59 5.75 21.84 -29.89
C TRP A 59 6.59 23.10 -29.86
N LYS A 60 6.72 23.77 -28.69
CA LYS A 60 7.53 24.98 -28.53
C LYS A 60 9.04 24.67 -28.64
N ALA A 61 9.48 23.57 -28.05
CA ALA A 61 10.88 23.15 -28.17
C ALA A 61 11.18 22.64 -29.58
N THR A 62 10.29 21.82 -30.14
CA THR A 62 10.36 21.30 -31.51
C THR A 62 10.52 22.44 -32.55
N ALA A 63 9.71 23.50 -32.40
CA ALA A 63 9.79 24.65 -33.30
C ALA A 63 11.12 25.43 -33.19
N ARG A 64 11.83 25.34 -32.06
CA ARG A 64 13.11 26.01 -31.85
C ARG A 64 14.30 25.21 -32.36
N THR A 65 14.23 23.91 -32.26
CA THR A 65 15.36 22.99 -32.56
C THR A 65 15.26 22.36 -33.95
N GLY A 66 14.05 22.33 -34.53
CA GLY A 66 13.77 21.61 -35.77
C GLY A 66 13.54 20.12 -35.62
N ASP A 67 13.89 19.53 -34.47
CA ASP A 67 13.73 18.11 -34.15
C ASP A 67 12.56 17.90 -33.17
N LEU A 68 11.84 16.80 -33.33
CA LEU A 68 10.74 16.44 -32.41
C LEU A 68 11.26 16.27 -30.99
N LYS A 69 10.76 17.08 -30.09
CA LYS A 69 11.11 17.08 -28.66
C LYS A 69 9.92 16.71 -27.82
N VAL A 70 10.17 15.94 -26.77
CA VAL A 70 9.15 15.44 -25.84
C VAL A 70 9.43 15.99 -24.43
N ASN A 71 8.36 16.39 -23.77
CA ASN A 71 8.42 16.71 -22.35
C ASN A 71 8.70 15.44 -21.55
N GLN A 72 9.86 15.36 -20.92
CA GLN A 72 10.19 14.31 -19.99
C GLN A 72 9.54 14.65 -18.65
N LYS A 73 8.43 13.98 -18.34
CA LYS A 73 7.83 14.05 -17.01
C LYS A 73 8.74 13.33 -16.02
N ASN A 74 8.99 13.94 -14.88
CA ASN A 74 9.47 13.19 -13.74
C ASN A 74 8.36 12.21 -13.37
N TYR A 75 8.54 10.94 -13.65
CA TYR A 75 7.83 9.93 -12.88
C TYR A 75 8.46 9.96 -11.49
N THR A 76 8.08 10.97 -10.71
CA THR A 76 8.37 11.00 -9.28
C THR A 76 7.89 9.67 -8.76
N SER A 77 8.75 8.95 -8.07
CA SER A 77 8.54 7.60 -7.54
C SER A 77 7.08 7.35 -7.21
N GLN A 78 6.50 6.33 -7.82
CA GLN A 78 5.07 6.01 -7.65
C GLN A 78 4.77 6.03 -6.15
N LYS A 79 3.92 6.98 -5.74
CA LYS A 79 3.64 7.24 -4.33
C LYS A 79 3.11 5.97 -3.71
N SER A 80 3.81 5.47 -2.71
CA SER A 80 3.46 4.24 -2.02
C SER A 80 2.76 4.54 -0.70
N VAL A 81 1.92 3.62 -0.28
CA VAL A 81 1.31 3.57 1.04
C VAL A 81 1.83 2.34 1.75
N ARG A 82 2.18 2.48 3.00
CA ARG A 82 2.56 1.36 3.86
C ARG A 82 1.44 1.06 4.82
N ILE A 83 1.06 -0.20 4.91
CA ILE A 83 0.06 -0.70 5.86
C ILE A 83 0.79 -1.63 6.81
N PHE A 84 0.90 -1.22 8.08
CA PHE A 84 1.41 -2.03 9.17
C PHE A 84 0.24 -2.65 9.91
N VAL A 85 0.25 -3.96 10.05
CA VAL A 85 -0.78 -4.72 10.76
C VAL A 85 -0.14 -5.41 11.95
N ASN A 86 -0.50 -4.97 13.14
CA ASN A 86 -0.15 -5.63 14.38
C ASN A 86 -1.27 -6.61 14.75
N LEU A 87 -0.91 -7.87 14.96
CA LEU A 87 -1.82 -8.90 15.46
C LEU A 87 -1.46 -9.32 16.89
N GLU A 88 -0.45 -8.69 17.50
CA GLU A 88 -0.06 -8.92 18.87
C GLU A 88 -1.08 -8.27 19.81
N ASP A 89 -1.90 -9.10 20.45
CA ASP A 89 -2.83 -8.64 21.47
C ASP A 89 -2.12 -8.66 22.84
N THR A 90 -1.87 -7.47 23.38
CA THR A 90 -1.25 -7.28 24.70
C THR A 90 -2.27 -7.25 25.83
N GLY A 91 -3.56 -7.39 25.53
CA GLY A 91 -4.63 -7.43 26.49
C GLY A 91 -4.61 -8.66 27.42
N ILE A 92 -5.12 -8.50 28.62
CA ILE A 92 -5.27 -9.61 29.59
C ILE A 92 -6.23 -10.68 29.06
N LEU A 93 -7.25 -10.27 28.32
CA LEU A 93 -8.20 -11.14 27.64
C LEU A 93 -7.96 -11.05 26.15
N LYS A 94 -7.43 -12.10 25.55
CA LYS A 94 -7.26 -12.18 24.09
C LYS A 94 -8.61 -12.10 23.40
N LYS A 95 -8.74 -11.14 22.48
CA LYS A 95 -9.95 -10.90 21.68
C LYS A 95 -9.71 -11.33 20.26
N GLU A 96 -9.98 -12.59 19.94
CA GLU A 96 -9.85 -13.12 18.58
C GLU A 96 -10.64 -12.29 17.54
N ASP A 97 -11.82 -11.79 17.93
CA ASP A 97 -12.63 -10.89 17.11
C ASP A 97 -11.89 -9.58 16.71
N CYS A 98 -11.02 -9.07 17.60
CA CYS A 98 -10.24 -7.87 17.30
C CYS A 98 -9.12 -8.16 16.29
N VAL A 99 -8.50 -9.32 16.35
CA VAL A 99 -7.47 -9.76 15.40
C VAL A 99 -8.09 -9.92 14.01
N GLU A 100 -9.23 -10.57 13.91
CA GLU A 100 -9.98 -10.72 12.67
C GLU A 100 -10.41 -9.34 12.11
N ALA A 101 -10.89 -8.43 12.97
CA ALA A 101 -11.24 -7.07 12.59
C ALA A 101 -10.01 -6.31 12.03
N CYS A 102 -8.82 -6.51 12.58
CA CYS A 102 -7.59 -5.92 12.04
C CYS A 102 -7.31 -6.40 10.61
N LEU A 103 -7.45 -7.69 10.33
CA LEU A 103 -7.29 -8.24 8.98
C LEU A 103 -8.34 -7.68 8.01
N GLN A 104 -9.58 -7.53 8.45
CA GLN A 104 -10.67 -6.96 7.65
C GLN A 104 -10.43 -5.47 7.37
N ILE A 105 -9.95 -4.70 8.34
CA ILE A 105 -9.58 -3.28 8.18
C ILE A 105 -8.39 -3.13 7.23
N ALA A 106 -7.35 -3.94 7.41
CA ALA A 106 -6.20 -3.95 6.52
C ALA A 106 -6.61 -4.24 5.07
N THR A 107 -7.51 -5.21 4.88
CA THR A 107 -8.09 -5.54 3.57
C THR A 107 -8.85 -4.35 2.98
N ALA A 108 -9.66 -3.65 3.76
CA ALA A 108 -10.41 -2.49 3.29
C ALA A 108 -9.48 -1.33 2.87
N LEU A 109 -8.44 -1.03 3.65
CA LEU A 109 -7.43 -0.03 3.32
C LEU A 109 -6.64 -0.39 2.06
N LEU A 110 -6.21 -1.63 1.97
CA LEU A 110 -5.48 -2.17 0.81
C LEU A 110 -6.27 -2.00 -0.49
N LEU A 111 -7.53 -2.40 -0.48
CA LEU A 111 -8.42 -2.28 -1.66
C LEU A 111 -8.62 -0.81 -2.02
N LEU A 112 -8.86 0.07 -1.03
CA LEU A 112 -9.03 1.50 -1.26
C LEU A 112 -7.82 2.10 -1.98
N PHE A 113 -6.60 1.88 -1.48
CA PHE A 113 -5.40 2.49 -2.05
C PHE A 113 -5.05 1.92 -3.42
N LEU A 114 -5.22 0.61 -3.62
CA LEU A 114 -4.98 -0.01 -4.93
C LEU A 114 -6.01 0.44 -5.98
N GLU A 115 -7.27 0.65 -5.61
CA GLU A 115 -8.30 1.24 -6.49
C GLU A 115 -7.95 2.68 -6.90
N GLN A 116 -7.26 3.43 -6.04
CA GLN A 116 -6.73 4.75 -6.36
C GLN A 116 -5.46 4.72 -7.22
N GLY A 117 -5.02 3.54 -7.65
CA GLY A 117 -3.81 3.38 -8.45
C GLY A 117 -2.51 3.64 -7.69
N MET A 118 -2.53 3.57 -6.36
CA MET A 118 -1.36 3.73 -5.52
C MET A 118 -0.62 2.39 -5.38
N GLN A 119 0.68 2.47 -5.11
CA GLN A 119 1.43 1.30 -4.67
C GLN A 119 1.19 1.04 -3.19
N VAL A 120 1.00 -0.22 -2.82
CA VAL A 120 0.78 -0.63 -1.43
C VAL A 120 1.83 -1.63 -1.01
N ALA A 121 2.51 -1.34 0.10
CA ALA A 121 3.31 -2.28 0.86
C ALA A 121 2.52 -2.77 2.07
N LEU A 122 2.62 -4.05 2.40
CA LEU A 122 1.94 -4.67 3.53
C LEU A 122 2.96 -5.34 4.45
N TYR A 123 2.97 -4.94 5.70
CA TYR A 123 3.83 -5.48 6.74
C TYR A 123 2.97 -5.96 7.91
N CYS A 124 2.94 -7.27 8.13
CA CYS A 124 2.16 -7.88 9.20
C CYS A 124 3.06 -8.82 10.01
N ASN A 125 2.97 -8.75 11.33
CA ASN A 125 3.70 -9.64 12.24
C ASN A 125 3.06 -11.03 12.40
N GLY A 126 1.92 -11.29 11.74
CA GLY A 126 1.33 -12.61 11.64
C GLY A 126 2.17 -13.55 10.77
N ILE A 127 2.14 -14.83 11.09
CA ILE A 127 2.94 -15.85 10.41
C ILE A 127 2.16 -16.48 9.26
N ASP A 128 2.76 -16.49 8.08
CA ASP A 128 2.23 -17.19 6.91
C ASP A 128 2.29 -18.70 7.14
N THR A 129 1.21 -19.41 6.88
CA THR A 129 1.12 -20.88 7.07
C THR A 129 2.04 -21.68 6.15
N ILE A 130 2.44 -21.10 5.01
CA ILE A 130 3.25 -21.78 4.00
C ILE A 130 4.74 -21.51 4.21
N SER A 131 5.13 -20.23 4.33
CA SER A 131 6.55 -19.85 4.50
C SER A 131 7.04 -20.00 5.93
N GLY A 132 6.16 -19.86 6.91
CA GLY A 132 6.55 -19.82 8.32
C GLY A 132 7.16 -18.48 8.76
N ASP A 133 7.18 -17.48 7.87
CA ASP A 133 7.76 -16.16 8.11
C ASP A 133 6.66 -15.10 8.29
N PRO A 134 6.99 -13.93 8.84
CA PRO A 134 6.07 -12.79 8.87
C PRO A 134 5.64 -12.36 7.47
N CYS A 135 4.43 -11.87 7.37
CA CYS A 135 3.88 -11.42 6.09
C CYS A 135 4.44 -10.06 5.70
N ILE A 136 5.45 -10.05 4.86
CA ILE A 136 6.14 -8.85 4.36
C ILE A 136 5.98 -8.79 2.85
N LEU A 137 5.31 -7.75 2.36
CA LEU A 137 5.13 -7.49 0.94
C LEU A 137 5.57 -6.06 0.63
N GLU A 138 6.54 -5.95 -0.25
CA GLU A 138 7.04 -4.67 -0.72
C GLU A 138 6.03 -3.94 -1.61
N ALA A 139 6.26 -2.64 -1.81
CA ALA A 139 5.35 -1.78 -2.53
C ALA A 139 5.13 -2.27 -3.97
N GLY A 140 3.88 -2.45 -4.32
CA GLY A 140 3.44 -2.84 -5.64
C GLY A 140 2.04 -2.34 -5.94
N GLY A 141 1.61 -2.41 -7.20
CA GLY A 141 0.32 -1.89 -7.62
C GLY A 141 -0.46 -2.82 -8.54
N GLY A 142 -1.70 -2.43 -8.80
CA GLY A 142 -2.58 -3.13 -9.73
C GLY A 142 -3.14 -4.45 -9.21
N VAL A 143 -3.74 -5.22 -10.14
CA VAL A 143 -4.47 -6.47 -9.81
C VAL A 143 -3.54 -7.54 -9.25
N ARG A 144 -2.29 -7.61 -9.74
CA ARG A 144 -1.31 -8.58 -9.25
C ARG A 144 -1.01 -8.37 -7.77
N GLN A 145 -0.70 -7.13 -7.37
CA GLN A 145 -0.43 -6.79 -5.96
C GLN A 145 -1.63 -7.07 -5.08
N ARG A 146 -2.84 -6.69 -5.54
CA ARG A 146 -4.08 -7.00 -4.84
C ARG A 146 -4.21 -8.48 -4.52
N ASN A 147 -4.02 -9.34 -5.52
CA ASN A 147 -4.18 -10.78 -5.34
C ASN A 147 -3.12 -11.35 -4.39
N VAL A 148 -1.85 -10.93 -4.53
CA VAL A 148 -0.77 -11.36 -3.64
C VAL A 148 -1.07 -10.95 -2.19
N CYS A 149 -1.45 -9.70 -1.95
CA CYS A 149 -1.78 -9.23 -0.61
C CYS A 149 -2.96 -9.98 0.01
N LEU A 150 -4.05 -10.19 -0.76
CA LEU A 150 -5.22 -10.93 -0.27
C LEU A 150 -4.88 -12.40 0.04
N GLN A 151 -4.08 -13.04 -0.80
CA GLN A 151 -3.60 -14.41 -0.55
C GLN A 151 -2.73 -14.48 0.69
N THR A 152 -1.85 -13.50 0.89
CA THR A 152 -0.99 -13.43 2.07
C THR A 152 -1.82 -13.26 3.34
N LEU A 153 -2.79 -12.33 3.35
CA LEU A 153 -3.70 -12.15 4.48
C LEU A 153 -4.54 -13.40 4.78
N ALA A 154 -4.97 -14.13 3.73
CA ALA A 154 -5.73 -15.37 3.89
C ALA A 154 -4.90 -16.56 4.46
N ARG A 155 -3.57 -16.48 4.39
CA ARG A 155 -2.66 -17.52 4.90
C ARG A 155 -2.14 -17.23 6.30
N ILE A 156 -2.52 -16.14 6.92
CA ILE A 156 -2.12 -15.83 8.29
C ILE A 156 -2.78 -16.81 9.25
N ASP A 157 -1.96 -17.49 10.04
CA ASP A 157 -2.42 -18.37 11.11
C ASP A 157 -2.55 -17.57 12.42
N THR A 158 -3.76 -17.22 12.77
CA THR A 158 -4.05 -16.45 13.99
C THR A 158 -3.85 -17.26 15.28
N ALA A 159 -3.74 -18.60 15.17
CA ALA A 159 -3.48 -19.46 16.31
C ALA A 159 -1.98 -19.55 16.67
N LYS A 160 -1.09 -19.19 15.74
CA LYS A 160 0.35 -19.17 15.98
C LYS A 160 0.79 -17.91 16.72
N PRO A 161 1.86 -18.03 17.55
CA PRO A 161 2.46 -16.84 18.16
C PRO A 161 2.97 -15.88 17.07
N VAL A 162 2.61 -14.62 17.19
CA VAL A 162 3.06 -13.56 16.30
C VAL A 162 4.49 -13.12 16.64
N GLN A 163 5.21 -12.58 15.67
CA GLN A 163 6.51 -11.95 15.94
C GLN A 163 6.32 -10.59 16.61
N SER A 164 7.37 -10.11 17.31
CA SER A 164 7.36 -8.80 17.94
C SER A 164 7.13 -7.71 16.87
N PHE A 165 6.03 -6.98 17.02
CA PHE A 165 5.68 -5.90 16.11
C PHE A 165 6.71 -4.77 16.13
N SER A 166 7.23 -4.42 17.30
CA SER A 166 8.24 -3.36 17.45
C SER A 166 9.50 -3.65 16.64
N LYS A 167 9.96 -4.91 16.60
CA LYS A 167 11.13 -5.30 15.80
C LYS A 167 10.84 -5.19 14.29
N LEU A 168 9.68 -5.66 13.85
CA LEU A 168 9.26 -5.54 12.46
C LEU A 168 9.14 -4.08 12.04
N PHE A 169 8.52 -3.26 12.87
CA PHE A 169 8.35 -1.84 12.64
C PHE A 169 9.68 -1.10 12.52
N ALA A 170 10.58 -1.26 13.50
CA ALA A 170 11.90 -0.62 13.49
C ALA A 170 12.71 -1.01 12.25
N ALA A 171 12.68 -2.30 11.85
CA ALA A 171 13.39 -2.77 10.67
C ALA A 171 12.87 -2.17 9.35
N ARG A 172 11.57 -1.83 9.27
CA ARG A 172 10.92 -1.35 8.05
C ARG A 172 10.71 0.16 7.99
N MET A 173 10.85 0.86 9.12
CA MET A 173 10.77 2.32 9.14
C MET A 173 12.03 2.99 8.60
N SER A 174 13.21 2.36 8.74
CA SER A 174 14.45 2.87 8.18
C SER A 174 14.42 3.00 6.64
N ASP A 175 13.61 2.20 5.94
CA ASP A 175 13.45 2.22 4.49
C ASP A 175 12.45 3.31 4.02
N ALA A 176 12.16 4.28 4.87
CA ALA A 176 10.96 5.14 4.81
C ALA A 176 10.96 6.27 3.79
N SER A 177 11.91 6.37 2.87
CA SER A 177 12.15 7.62 2.13
C SER A 177 11.04 8.11 1.18
N ASN A 178 10.06 7.27 0.77
CA ASN A 178 9.11 7.65 -0.28
C ASN A 178 7.64 7.28 -0.04
N ALA A 179 7.24 6.89 1.17
CA ALA A 179 5.84 6.59 1.45
C ALA A 179 5.02 7.86 1.66
N LEU A 180 3.90 7.99 0.93
CA LEU A 180 2.96 9.11 1.08
C LEU A 180 2.18 9.03 2.38
N TYR A 181 1.78 7.81 2.76
CA TYR A 181 1.06 7.51 3.99
C TYR A 181 1.61 6.24 4.63
N THR A 182 1.55 6.22 5.95
CA THR A 182 1.75 5.02 6.75
C THR A 182 0.50 4.81 7.60
N CYS A 183 -0.17 3.67 7.42
CA CYS A 183 -1.36 3.28 8.15
C CYS A 183 -0.99 2.20 9.16
N PHE A 184 -1.48 2.33 10.38
CA PHE A 184 -1.33 1.34 11.44
C PHE A 184 -2.68 0.73 11.77
N VAL A 185 -2.70 -0.59 11.88
CA VAL A 185 -3.87 -1.35 12.30
C VAL A 185 -3.43 -2.24 13.46
N SER A 186 -4.05 -2.07 14.63
CA SER A 186 -3.70 -2.79 15.84
C SER A 186 -4.96 -3.14 16.65
N PRO A 187 -5.00 -4.29 17.35
CA PRO A 187 -6.05 -4.63 18.28
C PRO A 187 -5.91 -3.88 19.61
N ASN A 188 -4.76 -3.27 19.87
CA ASN A 188 -4.45 -2.61 21.13
C ASN A 188 -4.87 -1.13 21.08
N ALA A 189 -5.54 -0.66 22.13
CA ALA A 189 -5.78 0.76 22.32
C ALA A 189 -4.50 1.43 22.87
N TYR A 190 -4.19 2.64 22.39
CA TYR A 190 -3.09 3.47 22.90
C TYR A 190 -1.67 2.95 22.63
N GLU A 191 -1.44 2.28 21.51
CA GLU A 191 -0.06 2.04 21.06
C GLU A 191 0.56 3.35 20.55
N ASP A 192 1.68 3.75 21.15
CA ASP A 192 2.51 4.85 20.65
C ASP A 192 3.44 4.33 19.55
N PHE A 193 3.19 4.76 18.32
CA PHE A 193 4.04 4.47 17.16
C PHE A 193 5.03 5.62 16.86
N THR A 194 5.31 6.47 17.84
CA THR A 194 6.33 7.51 17.73
C THR A 194 7.71 6.86 17.84
N ALA A 195 8.41 6.81 16.72
CA ALA A 195 9.83 6.42 16.65
C ALA A 195 10.71 7.67 16.63
#